data_9e2aea9cff45d2e5728bc524879a1369
#
_entry.id   9e2aea9cff45d2e5728bc524879a1369
#
_cell.length_a   1.000
_cell.length_b   1.000
_cell.length_c   1.000
_cell.angle_alpha   90.00
_cell.angle_beta   90.00
_cell.angle_gamma   90.00
#
_symmetry.space_group_name_H-M   'P 1'
#
loop_
_entity.id
_entity.type
_entity.pdbx_description
1 polymer ?
#
loop_
_entity_poly.entity_id
_entity_poly.type
_entity_poly.pdbx_seq_one_letter_code
_entity_poly.pdbx_strand_id
1 'polypeptide(L)'
;MQFETTMQALSALREWEQTMAAYSHAEGVLYLDATTVAPKDTWEGRGKTMEILSKITYELSTREENGEIISFLEHHLEELDLQAKREVEVARKQFDQTRRVPAEEYIAYSVLLNQAQSVWAEAKNNNDFASFAPYLEQIVQTNRKFAGYYNPDMDAYDSLLNEYEEGLNRQILDDFFDQLRQTIVPLLGKVMKAEPIDDRFLYKHYPIDKQRIFSDYLMEVLQMDRSHCTIAETEHPYTTNFNNKDVRITTHYHEDSLASSMYSVIHEGGHGIYELGCDDCYNYSNLAGGASMSIHESQSRFFENIVGRSRPFCQMIFPKVKELFPEQLEGVDVDMFYRAVNKAQPSLIRTEADELTYCLHVMIRYEMEKQLIAGTLQVADVPAEWNRLYREYLGIEVPTDREGCLQDSHWSGGMIGYFPSYALGSAYGAQMLAVMKHELGDVIGTIAEGGMEKLKAWLGEHIHRHACFYKPGELFERVCGKFDAKYFTDYLTEKFTVLYHL
;
A
#
# COMPACT_ATOMS: atom_id res chain seq x y z
N MET A 1 6.40 -19.38 33.23
CA MET A 1 7.11 -20.61 32.81
C MET A 1 8.55 -20.55 33.30
N GLN A 2 9.18 -21.67 33.65
CA GLN A 2 10.64 -21.74 33.91
C GLN A 2 11.28 -22.43 32.71
N PHE A 3 12.13 -21.67 31.97
CA PHE A 3 12.93 -22.23 30.89
C PHE A 3 14.30 -22.61 31.44
N GLU A 4 14.78 -23.78 31.08
CA GLU A 4 16.12 -24.25 31.47
C GLU A 4 17.19 -23.81 30.46
N THR A 5 16.79 -23.52 29.22
CA THR A 5 17.69 -23.09 28.12
C THR A 5 17.04 -22.06 27.19
N THR A 6 17.87 -21.25 26.57
CA THR A 6 17.48 -20.27 25.52
C THR A 6 16.80 -20.94 24.34
N MET A 7 17.24 -22.14 23.96
CA MET A 7 16.63 -22.91 22.87
C MET A 7 15.21 -23.36 23.18
N GLN A 8 14.89 -23.71 24.45
CA GLN A 8 13.51 -24.04 24.85
C GLN A 8 12.61 -22.80 24.76
N ALA A 9 13.07 -21.65 25.22
CA ALA A 9 12.31 -20.40 25.12
C ALA A 9 12.10 -19.96 23.67
N LEU A 10 13.12 -20.07 22.82
CA LEU A 10 13.02 -19.76 21.40
C LEU A 10 12.05 -20.72 20.67
N SER A 11 12.06 -22.00 21.02
CA SER A 11 11.07 -22.97 20.49
C SER A 11 9.64 -22.59 20.88
N ALA A 12 9.42 -22.14 22.12
CA ALA A 12 8.12 -21.70 22.60
C ALA A 12 7.65 -20.41 21.91
N LEU A 13 8.55 -19.46 21.65
CA LEU A 13 8.25 -18.26 20.85
C LEU A 13 7.77 -18.65 19.44
N ARG A 14 8.53 -19.50 18.75
CA ARG A 14 8.20 -19.92 17.38
C ARG A 14 6.94 -20.76 17.29
N GLU A 15 6.63 -21.58 18.31
CA GLU A 15 5.36 -22.31 18.39
C GLU A 15 4.17 -21.35 18.55
N TRP A 16 4.33 -20.30 19.35
CA TRP A 16 3.33 -19.23 19.45
C TRP A 16 3.15 -18.50 18.11
N GLU A 17 4.21 -18.07 17.47
CA GLU A 17 4.18 -17.39 16.17
C GLU A 17 3.50 -18.26 15.09
N GLN A 18 3.86 -19.53 15.01
CA GLN A 18 3.23 -20.48 14.09
C GLN A 18 1.73 -20.65 14.38
N THR A 19 1.34 -20.64 15.64
CA THR A 19 -0.07 -20.68 16.03
C THR A 19 -0.80 -19.43 15.57
N MET A 20 -0.22 -18.24 15.78
CA MET A 20 -0.77 -16.97 15.33
C MET A 20 -0.89 -16.93 13.81
N ALA A 21 0.13 -17.37 13.09
CA ALA A 21 0.12 -17.44 11.62
C ALA A 21 -1.01 -18.36 11.11
N ALA A 22 -1.30 -19.49 11.79
CA ALA A 22 -2.38 -20.38 11.41
C ALA A 22 -3.77 -19.74 11.56
N TYR A 23 -3.99 -18.98 12.65
CA TYR A 23 -5.25 -18.23 12.83
C TYR A 23 -5.37 -17.08 11.82
N SER A 24 -4.30 -16.31 11.58
CA SER A 24 -4.27 -15.24 10.57
C SER A 24 -4.56 -15.79 9.17
N HIS A 25 -4.02 -16.96 8.83
CA HIS A 25 -4.32 -17.66 7.59
C HIS A 25 -5.84 -17.98 7.48
N ALA A 26 -6.43 -18.54 8.53
CA ALA A 26 -7.86 -18.88 8.54
C ALA A 26 -8.75 -17.63 8.37
N GLU A 27 -8.45 -16.55 9.11
CA GLU A 27 -9.15 -15.26 9.00
C GLU A 27 -8.98 -14.63 7.62
N GLY A 28 -7.77 -14.66 7.06
CA GLY A 28 -7.46 -14.16 5.72
C GLY A 28 -8.21 -14.92 4.61
N VAL A 29 -8.31 -16.26 4.71
CA VAL A 29 -9.10 -17.07 3.77
C VAL A 29 -10.59 -16.72 3.86
N LEU A 30 -11.14 -16.54 5.07
CA LEU A 30 -12.52 -16.11 5.26
C LEU A 30 -12.78 -14.72 4.68
N TYR A 31 -11.82 -13.81 4.81
CA TYR A 31 -11.91 -12.47 4.20
C TYR A 31 -11.87 -12.55 2.67
N LEU A 32 -10.95 -13.32 2.11
CA LEU A 32 -10.83 -13.49 0.67
C LEU A 32 -12.10 -14.14 0.07
N ASP A 33 -12.61 -15.20 0.71
CA ASP A 33 -13.88 -15.84 0.32
C ASP A 33 -15.02 -14.81 0.31
N ALA A 34 -15.11 -13.99 1.34
CA ALA A 34 -16.12 -12.95 1.50
C ALA A 34 -16.12 -11.92 0.36
N THR A 35 -14.94 -11.55 -0.10
CA THR A 35 -14.76 -10.49 -1.10
C THR A 35 -14.74 -11.02 -2.54
N THR A 36 -14.67 -12.35 -2.75
CA THR A 36 -14.56 -12.96 -4.08
C THR A 36 -15.75 -13.84 -4.46
N VAL A 37 -15.96 -14.96 -3.76
CA VAL A 37 -16.87 -16.02 -4.21
C VAL A 37 -18.05 -16.31 -3.28
N ALA A 38 -18.05 -15.80 -2.05
CA ALA A 38 -19.11 -16.07 -1.08
C ALA A 38 -20.45 -15.51 -1.55
N PRO A 39 -21.57 -16.26 -1.42
CA PRO A 39 -22.90 -15.72 -1.66
C PRO A 39 -23.20 -14.50 -0.78
N LYS A 40 -23.96 -13.52 -1.33
CA LYS A 40 -24.20 -12.23 -0.67
C LYS A 40 -24.81 -12.32 0.73
N ASP A 41 -25.67 -13.30 0.98
CA ASP A 41 -26.42 -13.42 2.24
C ASP A 41 -25.70 -14.24 3.34
N THR A 42 -24.38 -14.50 3.17
CA THR A 42 -23.59 -15.28 4.14
C THR A 42 -22.93 -14.45 5.25
N TRP A 43 -23.09 -13.14 5.22
CA TRP A 43 -22.37 -12.19 6.08
C TRP A 43 -22.61 -12.41 7.58
N GLU A 44 -23.83 -12.79 8.01
CA GLU A 44 -24.14 -12.99 9.45
C GLU A 44 -23.39 -14.18 10.03
N GLY A 45 -23.44 -15.36 9.36
CA GLY A 45 -22.74 -16.55 9.83
C GLY A 45 -21.23 -16.38 9.83
N ARG A 46 -20.67 -15.75 8.80
CA ARG A 46 -19.25 -15.42 8.72
C ARG A 46 -18.85 -14.44 9.81
N GLY A 47 -19.66 -13.39 10.08
CA GLY A 47 -19.41 -12.44 11.15
C GLY A 47 -19.26 -13.11 12.52
N LYS A 48 -20.15 -14.08 12.84
CA LYS A 48 -20.02 -14.87 14.09
C LYS A 48 -18.75 -15.71 14.14
N THR A 49 -18.33 -16.28 13.00
CA THR A 49 -17.09 -17.06 12.92
C THR A 49 -15.89 -16.15 13.14
N MET A 50 -15.84 -14.99 12.47
CA MET A 50 -14.76 -14.00 12.64
C MET A 50 -14.68 -13.48 14.08
N GLU A 51 -15.82 -13.20 14.72
CA GLU A 51 -15.87 -12.78 16.13
C GLU A 51 -15.19 -13.81 17.06
N ILE A 52 -15.47 -15.10 16.86
CA ILE A 52 -14.86 -16.17 17.66
C ILE A 52 -13.36 -16.27 17.40
N LEU A 53 -12.93 -16.25 16.12
CA LEU A 53 -11.51 -16.33 15.76
C LEU A 53 -10.74 -15.12 16.30
N SER A 54 -11.22 -13.91 16.09
CA SER A 54 -10.57 -12.69 16.59
C SER A 54 -10.47 -12.67 18.11
N LYS A 55 -11.48 -13.18 18.84
CA LYS A 55 -11.39 -13.34 20.29
C LYS A 55 -10.27 -14.30 20.70
N ILE A 56 -10.18 -15.46 20.04
CA ILE A 56 -9.13 -16.45 20.31
C ILE A 56 -7.76 -15.86 20.00
N THR A 57 -7.61 -15.19 18.86
CA THR A 57 -6.36 -14.55 18.43
C THR A 57 -5.92 -13.48 19.43
N TYR A 58 -6.84 -12.64 19.91
CA TYR A 58 -6.54 -11.66 20.94
C TYR A 58 -6.10 -12.30 22.25
N GLU A 59 -6.83 -13.32 22.75
CA GLU A 59 -6.47 -14.06 23.96
C GLU A 59 -5.08 -14.72 23.83
N LEU A 60 -4.76 -15.28 22.66
CA LEU A 60 -3.46 -15.88 22.38
C LEU A 60 -2.33 -14.83 22.34
N SER A 61 -2.58 -13.65 21.76
CA SER A 61 -1.57 -12.60 21.65
C SER A 61 -1.24 -11.92 22.97
N THR A 62 -2.19 -11.87 23.92
CA THR A 62 -2.06 -11.13 25.18
C THR A 62 -1.72 -11.97 26.41
N ARG A 63 -1.50 -13.28 26.25
CA ARG A 63 -1.16 -14.20 27.38
C ARG A 63 0.08 -13.73 28.14
N GLU A 64 0.06 -13.86 29.46
CA GLU A 64 1.21 -13.52 30.31
C GLU A 64 2.44 -14.37 29.99
N GLU A 65 2.23 -15.63 29.63
CA GLU A 65 3.29 -16.57 29.26
C GLU A 65 4.14 -16.05 28.07
N ASN A 66 3.52 -15.34 27.11
CA ASN A 66 4.26 -14.74 25.99
C ASN A 66 5.24 -13.66 26.48
N GLY A 67 4.80 -12.83 27.43
CA GLY A 67 5.66 -11.83 28.06
C GLY A 67 6.84 -12.46 28.83
N GLU A 68 6.60 -13.62 29.51
CA GLU A 68 7.66 -14.38 30.20
C GLU A 68 8.67 -14.96 29.20
N ILE A 69 8.20 -15.53 28.05
CA ILE A 69 9.05 -16.05 26.98
C ILE A 69 9.94 -14.94 26.43
N ILE A 70 9.33 -13.82 26.02
CA ILE A 70 10.06 -12.68 25.44
C ILE A 70 11.07 -12.14 26.45
N SER A 71 10.68 -11.92 27.72
CA SER A 71 11.56 -11.38 28.74
C SER A 71 12.75 -12.32 29.04
N PHE A 72 12.51 -13.64 29.04
CA PHE A 72 13.59 -14.60 29.20
C PHE A 72 14.61 -14.48 28.05
N LEU A 73 14.13 -14.42 26.78
CA LEU A 73 14.98 -14.30 25.60
C LEU A 73 15.74 -12.97 25.56
N GLU A 74 15.12 -11.87 25.99
CA GLU A 74 15.78 -10.55 26.10
C GLU A 74 16.97 -10.56 27.07
N HIS A 75 16.89 -11.34 28.15
CA HIS A 75 18.01 -11.49 29.11
C HIS A 75 19.13 -12.40 28.57
N HIS A 76 18.90 -13.12 27.46
CA HIS A 76 19.86 -14.09 26.89
C HIS A 76 20.16 -13.79 25.40
N LEU A 77 20.03 -12.53 24.98
CA LEU A 77 20.22 -12.13 23.57
C LEU A 77 21.59 -12.55 23.00
N GLU A 78 22.64 -12.56 23.83
CA GLU A 78 24.00 -12.95 23.41
C GLU A 78 24.10 -14.40 22.93
N GLU A 79 23.15 -15.27 23.35
CA GLU A 79 23.09 -16.67 22.94
C GLU A 79 22.32 -16.89 21.64
N LEU A 80 21.63 -15.85 21.12
CA LEU A 80 20.79 -15.89 19.92
C LEU A 80 21.56 -15.46 18.68
N ASP A 81 21.21 -16.05 17.53
CA ASP A 81 21.63 -15.54 16.23
C ASP A 81 20.87 -14.24 15.86
N LEU A 82 21.24 -13.64 14.74
CA LEU A 82 20.67 -12.36 14.32
C LEU A 82 19.18 -12.45 14.02
N GLN A 83 18.72 -13.57 13.43
CA GLN A 83 17.31 -13.77 13.11
C GLN A 83 16.48 -13.88 14.40
N ALA A 84 16.91 -14.72 15.34
CA ALA A 84 16.20 -14.88 16.61
C ALA A 84 16.18 -13.58 17.44
N LYS A 85 17.25 -12.78 17.41
CA LYS A 85 17.27 -11.44 18.02
C LYS A 85 16.17 -10.55 17.43
N ARG A 86 16.03 -10.56 16.11
CA ARG A 86 15.01 -9.75 15.43
C ARG A 86 13.60 -10.30 15.69
N GLU A 87 13.41 -11.62 15.70
CA GLU A 87 12.13 -12.25 16.12
C GLU A 87 11.72 -11.77 17.51
N VAL A 88 12.63 -11.75 18.48
CA VAL A 88 12.36 -11.28 19.85
C VAL A 88 12.03 -9.79 19.89
N GLU A 89 12.74 -8.94 19.13
CA GLU A 89 12.47 -7.50 19.04
C GLU A 89 11.07 -7.24 18.49
N VAL A 90 10.69 -7.91 17.40
CA VAL A 90 9.37 -7.77 16.77
C VAL A 90 8.27 -8.31 17.70
N ALA A 91 8.49 -9.48 18.32
CA ALA A 91 7.55 -10.05 19.29
C ALA A 91 7.31 -9.11 20.47
N ARG A 92 8.36 -8.48 21.02
CA ARG A 92 8.24 -7.49 22.10
C ARG A 92 7.39 -6.30 21.68
N LYS A 93 7.70 -5.73 20.50
CA LYS A 93 6.96 -4.58 19.97
C LYS A 93 5.46 -4.91 19.84
N GLN A 94 5.13 -6.02 19.18
CA GLN A 94 3.73 -6.43 18.93
C GLN A 94 2.99 -6.74 20.25
N PHE A 95 3.65 -7.45 21.17
CA PHE A 95 3.08 -7.80 22.47
C PHE A 95 2.78 -6.56 23.32
N ASP A 96 3.74 -5.63 23.39
CA ASP A 96 3.57 -4.39 24.16
C ASP A 96 2.48 -3.51 23.58
N GLN A 97 2.43 -3.34 22.25
CA GLN A 97 1.40 -2.56 21.56
C GLN A 97 -0.01 -3.06 21.90
N THR A 98 -0.23 -4.37 21.82
CA THR A 98 -1.54 -4.96 22.11
C THR A 98 -1.92 -4.82 23.60
N ARG A 99 -0.98 -4.94 24.51
CA ARG A 99 -1.25 -4.91 25.97
C ARG A 99 -1.33 -3.50 26.56
N ARG A 100 -0.68 -2.51 25.95
CA ARG A 100 -0.70 -1.13 26.47
C ARG A 100 -2.06 -0.47 26.30
N VAL A 101 -2.87 -0.90 25.36
CA VAL A 101 -4.23 -0.42 25.18
C VAL A 101 -5.16 -1.19 26.14
N PRO A 102 -5.89 -0.52 27.06
CA PRO A 102 -6.87 -1.19 27.89
C PRO A 102 -7.92 -1.93 27.06
N ALA A 103 -8.20 -3.20 27.41
CA ALA A 103 -9.08 -4.06 26.64
C ALA A 103 -10.48 -3.44 26.38
N GLU A 104 -11.05 -2.77 27.38
CA GLU A 104 -12.34 -2.08 27.23
C GLU A 104 -12.28 -0.96 26.18
N GLU A 105 -11.18 -0.22 26.10
CA GLU A 105 -10.99 0.85 25.13
C GLU A 105 -10.76 0.27 23.71
N TYR A 106 -9.99 -0.80 23.63
CA TYR A 106 -9.78 -1.50 22.36
C TYR A 106 -11.10 -2.03 21.78
N ILE A 107 -11.92 -2.69 22.62
CA ILE A 107 -13.24 -3.19 22.23
C ILE A 107 -14.16 -2.04 21.82
N ALA A 108 -14.22 -0.96 22.62
CA ALA A 108 -15.04 0.21 22.30
C ALA A 108 -14.62 0.84 20.97
N TYR A 109 -13.32 0.91 20.70
CA TYR A 109 -12.79 1.44 19.45
C TYR A 109 -13.14 0.53 18.25
N SER A 110 -13.05 -0.78 18.39
CA SER A 110 -13.44 -1.73 17.35
C SER A 110 -14.93 -1.58 16.98
N VAL A 111 -15.80 -1.41 17.98
CA VAL A 111 -17.23 -1.14 17.77
C VAL A 111 -17.44 0.19 17.05
N LEU A 112 -16.72 1.25 17.47
CA LEU A 112 -16.76 2.56 16.83
C LEU A 112 -16.39 2.48 15.35
N LEU A 113 -15.30 1.79 15.00
CA LEU A 113 -14.84 1.65 13.61
C LEU A 113 -15.87 0.91 12.73
N ASN A 114 -16.45 -0.18 13.24
CA ASN A 114 -17.51 -0.89 12.50
C ASN A 114 -18.72 -0.01 12.21
N GLN A 115 -19.15 0.80 13.17
CA GLN A 115 -20.23 1.76 12.98
C GLN A 115 -19.83 2.87 12.02
N ALA A 116 -18.63 3.43 12.21
CA ALA A 116 -18.11 4.53 11.41
C ALA A 116 -18.00 4.17 9.92
N GLN A 117 -17.60 2.94 9.57
CA GLN A 117 -17.55 2.47 8.18
C GLN A 117 -18.93 2.45 7.53
N SER A 118 -19.95 1.96 8.24
CA SER A 118 -21.32 1.93 7.73
C SER A 118 -21.88 3.35 7.55
N VAL A 119 -21.67 4.22 8.55
CA VAL A 119 -22.11 5.62 8.49
C VAL A 119 -21.36 6.40 7.40
N TRP A 120 -20.05 6.17 7.24
CA TRP A 120 -19.27 6.77 6.17
C TRP A 120 -19.81 6.41 4.79
N ALA A 121 -20.14 5.12 4.56
CA ALA A 121 -20.66 4.67 3.28
C ALA A 121 -22.01 5.37 2.95
N GLU A 122 -22.90 5.50 3.92
CA GLU A 122 -24.16 6.23 3.78
C GLU A 122 -23.94 7.74 3.57
N ALA A 123 -23.05 8.36 4.36
CA ALA A 123 -22.69 9.75 4.25
C ALA A 123 -22.11 10.10 2.87
N LYS A 124 -21.21 9.23 2.35
CA LYS A 124 -20.64 9.37 1.00
C LYS A 124 -21.75 9.29 -0.06
N ASN A 125 -22.65 8.30 0.02
CA ASN A 125 -23.73 8.13 -0.94
C ASN A 125 -24.71 9.30 -0.94
N ASN A 126 -25.00 9.88 0.24
CA ASN A 126 -25.93 10.97 0.43
C ASN A 126 -25.28 12.36 0.34
N ASN A 127 -23.95 12.43 0.18
CA ASN A 127 -23.16 13.67 0.22
C ASN A 127 -23.40 14.45 1.53
N ASP A 128 -23.34 13.76 2.66
CA ASP A 128 -23.67 14.29 4.00
C ASP A 128 -22.50 14.06 4.97
N PHE A 129 -21.48 14.93 4.91
CA PHE A 129 -20.34 14.87 5.84
C PHE A 129 -20.78 15.06 7.30
N ALA A 130 -21.85 15.85 7.55
CA ALA A 130 -22.31 16.16 8.91
C ALA A 130 -22.73 14.91 9.69
N SER A 131 -23.26 13.89 9.03
CA SER A 131 -23.62 12.62 9.67
C SER A 131 -22.39 11.79 10.05
N PHE A 132 -21.28 11.90 9.32
CA PHE A 132 -20.02 11.19 9.61
C PHE A 132 -19.12 11.94 10.60
N ALA A 133 -19.18 13.25 10.64
CA ALA A 133 -18.29 14.10 11.46
C ALA A 133 -18.21 13.68 12.94
N PRO A 134 -19.29 13.30 13.65
CA PRO A 134 -19.19 12.85 15.04
C PRO A 134 -18.40 11.56 15.24
N TYR A 135 -18.41 10.67 14.25
CA TYR A 135 -17.61 9.44 14.27
C TYR A 135 -16.14 9.74 14.00
N LEU A 136 -15.84 10.58 13.02
CA LEU A 136 -14.47 11.03 12.74
C LEU A 136 -13.86 11.74 13.95
N GLU A 137 -14.61 12.57 14.67
CA GLU A 137 -14.13 13.23 15.91
C GLU A 137 -13.72 12.20 16.96
N GLN A 138 -14.55 11.18 17.20
CA GLN A 138 -14.23 10.11 18.15
C GLN A 138 -13.02 9.30 17.71
N ILE A 139 -12.90 9.00 16.40
CA ILE A 139 -11.75 8.29 15.82
C ILE A 139 -10.46 9.09 16.03
N VAL A 140 -10.46 10.39 15.73
CA VAL A 140 -9.31 11.27 15.92
C VAL A 140 -8.90 11.33 17.40
N GLN A 141 -9.86 11.49 18.31
CA GLN A 141 -9.60 11.52 19.76
C GLN A 141 -9.02 10.20 20.25
N THR A 142 -9.57 9.08 19.80
CA THR A 142 -9.06 7.74 20.17
C THR A 142 -7.66 7.49 19.64
N ASN A 143 -7.39 7.86 18.38
CA ASN A 143 -6.04 7.71 17.80
C ASN A 143 -5.01 8.54 18.56
N ARG A 144 -5.33 9.78 18.96
CA ARG A 144 -4.45 10.60 19.81
C ARG A 144 -4.15 9.90 21.15
N LYS A 145 -5.16 9.31 21.75
CA LYS A 145 -5.00 8.59 23.02
C LYS A 145 -4.15 7.32 22.84
N PHE A 146 -4.43 6.53 21.81
CA PHE A 146 -3.70 5.30 21.53
C PHE A 146 -2.25 5.54 21.12
N ALA A 147 -1.97 6.62 20.40
CA ALA A 147 -0.61 7.06 20.12
C ALA A 147 0.23 7.22 21.41
N GLY A 148 -0.36 7.75 22.47
CA GLY A 148 0.27 7.85 23.79
C GLY A 148 0.46 6.51 24.50
N TYR A 149 -0.35 5.50 24.19
CA TYR A 149 -0.13 4.14 24.68
C TYR A 149 0.97 3.43 23.91
N TYR A 150 1.02 3.59 22.56
CA TYR A 150 2.02 2.96 21.72
C TYR A 150 3.42 3.51 21.99
N ASN A 151 3.56 4.83 21.97
CA ASN A 151 4.85 5.50 22.11
C ASN A 151 4.69 6.77 22.99
N PRO A 152 4.73 6.64 24.33
CA PRO A 152 4.43 7.76 25.25
C PRO A 152 5.41 8.94 25.13
N ASP A 153 6.61 8.71 24.61
CA ASP A 153 7.67 9.71 24.48
C ASP A 153 7.69 10.39 23.09
N MET A 154 6.82 9.95 22.17
CA MET A 154 6.72 10.50 20.81
C MET A 154 5.53 11.48 20.72
N ASP A 155 5.65 12.41 19.76
CA ASP A 155 4.46 13.17 19.34
C ASP A 155 3.39 12.20 18.79
N ALA A 156 2.12 12.53 19.02
CA ALA A 156 1.02 11.63 18.69
C ALA A 156 0.98 11.26 17.21
N TYR A 157 1.21 12.21 16.30
CA TYR A 157 1.17 11.89 14.87
C TYR A 157 2.42 11.12 14.43
N ASP A 158 3.60 11.42 14.98
CA ASP A 158 4.82 10.63 14.72
C ASP A 158 4.67 9.18 15.21
N SER A 159 3.99 8.98 16.35
CA SER A 159 3.66 7.65 16.85
C SER A 159 2.76 6.88 15.88
N LEU A 160 1.73 7.52 15.31
CA LEU A 160 0.84 6.89 14.33
C LEU A 160 1.55 6.58 13.00
N LEU A 161 2.42 7.48 12.53
CA LEU A 161 3.27 7.24 11.34
C LEU A 161 4.18 6.02 11.52
N ASN A 162 4.78 5.89 12.71
CA ASN A 162 5.68 4.80 13.06
C ASN A 162 5.01 3.41 13.07
N GLU A 163 3.68 3.35 13.18
CA GLU A 163 2.94 2.09 13.08
C GLU A 163 2.94 1.51 11.65
N TYR A 164 2.99 2.36 10.64
CA TYR A 164 2.99 1.95 9.23
C TYR A 164 4.39 1.89 8.63
N GLU A 165 5.29 2.74 9.12
CA GLU A 165 6.68 2.83 8.66
C GLU A 165 7.60 3.11 9.84
N GLU A 166 8.26 2.07 10.36
CA GLU A 166 9.11 2.21 11.55
C GLU A 166 10.25 3.20 11.35
N GLY A 167 10.31 4.21 12.20
CA GLY A 167 11.30 5.30 12.14
C GLY A 167 10.83 6.54 11.36
N LEU A 168 9.66 6.49 10.72
CA LEU A 168 9.09 7.66 10.04
C LEU A 168 8.58 8.69 11.04
N ASN A 169 8.74 9.97 10.70
CA ASN A 169 8.25 11.09 11.48
C ASN A 169 7.89 12.29 10.58
N ARG A 170 7.23 13.29 11.16
CA ARG A 170 6.81 14.50 10.43
C ARG A 170 7.96 15.28 9.82
N GLN A 171 9.12 15.35 10.48
CA GLN A 171 10.24 16.11 9.95
C GLN A 171 10.70 15.55 8.59
N ILE A 172 10.82 14.23 8.49
CA ILE A 172 11.18 13.55 7.23
C ILE A 172 10.11 13.82 6.17
N LEU A 173 8.83 13.72 6.55
CA LEU A 173 7.70 13.90 5.64
C LEU A 173 7.52 15.35 5.20
N ASP A 174 7.67 16.32 6.10
CA ASP A 174 7.59 17.74 5.75
C ASP A 174 8.66 18.10 4.72
N ASP A 175 9.92 17.68 4.94
CA ASP A 175 11.01 17.89 3.99
C ASP A 175 10.76 17.20 2.64
N PHE A 176 10.24 15.98 2.67
CA PHE A 176 9.88 15.21 1.48
C PHE A 176 8.74 15.86 0.69
N PHE A 177 7.63 16.14 1.32
CA PHE A 177 6.46 16.72 0.66
C PHE A 177 6.69 18.15 0.17
N ASP A 178 7.50 18.94 0.87
CA ASP A 178 7.88 20.27 0.39
C ASP A 178 8.67 20.21 -0.91
N GLN A 179 9.64 19.27 -1.03
CA GLN A 179 10.37 19.05 -2.28
C GLN A 179 9.45 18.60 -3.42
N LEU A 180 8.53 17.67 -3.15
CA LEU A 180 7.54 17.22 -4.13
C LEU A 180 6.66 18.36 -4.59
N ARG A 181 6.11 19.15 -3.68
CA ARG A 181 5.22 20.28 -4.00
C ARG A 181 5.92 21.32 -4.87
N GLN A 182 7.17 21.68 -4.50
CA GLN A 182 7.97 22.65 -5.26
C GLN A 182 8.29 22.18 -6.68
N THR A 183 8.29 20.87 -6.93
CA THR A 183 8.55 20.30 -8.25
C THR A 183 7.27 20.01 -9.00
N ILE A 184 6.31 19.30 -8.40
CA ILE A 184 5.13 18.76 -9.11
C ILE A 184 4.16 19.89 -9.48
N VAL A 185 3.89 20.84 -8.57
CA VAL A 185 2.90 21.91 -8.85
C VAL A 185 3.31 22.78 -10.06
N PRO A 186 4.56 23.28 -10.15
CA PRO A 186 4.99 24.01 -11.35
C PRO A 186 5.04 23.14 -12.62
N LEU A 187 5.43 21.86 -12.50
CA LEU A 187 5.47 20.93 -13.63
C LEU A 187 4.07 20.67 -14.16
N LEU A 188 3.09 20.40 -13.29
CA LEU A 188 1.68 20.26 -13.63
C LEU A 188 1.17 21.53 -14.36
N GLY A 189 1.52 22.72 -13.86
CA GLY A 189 1.17 23.99 -14.51
C GLY A 189 1.74 24.15 -15.92
N LYS A 190 2.87 23.49 -16.26
CA LYS A 190 3.40 23.43 -17.63
C LYS A 190 2.67 22.39 -18.47
N VAL A 191 2.45 21.19 -17.91
CA VAL A 191 1.69 20.10 -18.54
C VAL A 191 0.31 20.58 -18.98
N MET A 192 -0.40 21.32 -18.13
CA MET A 192 -1.73 21.87 -18.43
C MET A 192 -1.76 22.92 -19.54
N LYS A 193 -0.61 23.46 -19.92
CA LYS A 193 -0.47 24.42 -21.05
C LYS A 193 0.03 23.75 -22.33
N ALA A 194 0.49 22.50 -22.23
CA ALA A 194 0.97 21.73 -23.38
C ALA A 194 -0.18 21.19 -24.24
N GLU A 195 0.15 20.62 -25.39
CA GLU A 195 -0.84 19.97 -26.25
C GLU A 195 -1.49 18.80 -25.53
N PRO A 196 -2.84 18.74 -25.45
CA PRO A 196 -3.56 17.69 -24.78
C PRO A 196 -3.30 16.30 -25.40
N ILE A 197 -3.09 15.29 -24.57
CA ILE A 197 -2.98 13.90 -25.01
C ILE A 197 -4.36 13.32 -25.20
N ASP A 198 -4.63 12.72 -26.36
CA ASP A 198 -5.89 12.01 -26.62
C ASP A 198 -5.84 10.59 -26.03
N ASP A 199 -6.66 10.34 -25.02
CA ASP A 199 -6.79 9.07 -24.32
C ASP A 199 -8.19 8.45 -24.48
N ARG A 200 -9.08 9.05 -25.30
CA ARG A 200 -10.49 8.65 -25.43
C ARG A 200 -10.67 7.19 -25.83
N PHE A 201 -9.72 6.60 -26.53
CA PHE A 201 -9.79 5.21 -26.92
C PHE A 201 -9.68 4.26 -25.71
N LEU A 202 -9.07 4.68 -24.58
CA LEU A 202 -8.99 3.89 -23.36
C LEU A 202 -10.35 3.71 -22.63
N TYR A 203 -11.33 4.55 -22.98
CA TYR A 203 -12.67 4.61 -22.38
C TYR A 203 -13.79 4.12 -23.31
N LYS A 204 -13.45 3.31 -24.32
CA LYS A 204 -14.43 2.62 -25.16
C LYS A 204 -14.95 1.38 -24.42
N HIS A 205 -15.88 0.65 -25.04
CA HIS A 205 -16.37 -0.61 -24.49
C HIS A 205 -15.33 -1.71 -24.64
N TYR A 206 -14.85 -2.24 -23.52
CA TYR A 206 -13.85 -3.30 -23.41
C TYR A 206 -14.49 -4.54 -22.77
N PRO A 207 -14.83 -5.61 -23.52
CA PRO A 207 -15.50 -6.80 -22.98
C PRO A 207 -14.70 -7.46 -21.86
N ILE A 208 -15.37 -7.77 -20.75
CA ILE A 208 -14.72 -8.31 -19.51
C ILE A 208 -14.04 -9.66 -19.77
N ASP A 209 -14.62 -10.53 -20.60
CA ASP A 209 -14.02 -11.82 -20.96
C ASP A 209 -12.64 -11.67 -21.62
N LYS A 210 -12.47 -10.65 -22.47
CA LYS A 210 -11.19 -10.32 -23.09
C LYS A 210 -10.22 -9.66 -22.11
N GLN A 211 -10.72 -8.83 -21.18
CA GLN A 211 -9.90 -8.27 -20.11
C GLN A 211 -9.34 -9.38 -19.20
N ARG A 212 -10.10 -10.42 -18.88
CA ARG A 212 -9.61 -11.59 -18.12
C ARG A 212 -8.48 -12.30 -18.85
N ILE A 213 -8.62 -12.54 -20.15
CA ILE A 213 -7.53 -13.11 -20.98
C ILE A 213 -6.29 -12.22 -20.94
N PHE A 214 -6.49 -10.90 -20.98
CA PHE A 214 -5.38 -9.95 -20.92
C PHE A 214 -4.73 -9.93 -19.54
N SER A 215 -5.47 -10.08 -18.44
CA SER A 215 -4.94 -10.20 -17.08
C SER A 215 -4.06 -11.44 -16.92
N ASP A 216 -4.47 -12.59 -17.44
CA ASP A 216 -3.65 -13.81 -17.46
C ASP A 216 -2.34 -13.60 -18.24
N TYR A 217 -2.42 -12.94 -19.41
CA TYR A 217 -1.23 -12.58 -20.18
C TYR A 217 -0.30 -11.63 -19.42
N LEU A 218 -0.83 -10.65 -18.69
CA LEU A 218 -0.01 -9.76 -17.86
C LEU A 218 0.71 -10.50 -16.74
N MET A 219 0.06 -11.48 -16.09
CA MET A 219 0.72 -12.32 -15.10
C MET A 219 1.87 -13.15 -15.71
N GLU A 220 1.74 -13.61 -16.96
CA GLU A 220 2.83 -14.27 -17.69
C GLU A 220 3.99 -13.30 -17.99
N VAL A 221 3.66 -12.08 -18.47
CA VAL A 221 4.63 -11.01 -18.74
C VAL A 221 5.40 -10.61 -17.47
N LEU A 222 4.71 -10.52 -16.33
CA LEU A 222 5.30 -10.26 -15.02
C LEU A 222 6.05 -11.48 -14.46
N GLN A 223 6.03 -12.62 -15.18
CA GLN A 223 6.66 -13.88 -14.77
C GLN A 223 6.24 -14.32 -13.37
N MET A 224 4.93 -14.23 -13.07
CA MET A 224 4.38 -14.70 -11.80
C MET A 224 4.19 -16.21 -11.84
N ASP A 225 4.69 -16.91 -10.83
CA ASP A 225 4.53 -18.35 -10.72
C ASP A 225 3.09 -18.72 -10.39
N ARG A 226 2.34 -19.21 -11.39
CA ARG A 226 0.93 -19.58 -11.24
C ARG A 226 0.70 -20.81 -10.34
N SER A 227 1.74 -21.52 -9.94
CA SER A 227 1.66 -22.59 -8.92
C SER A 227 1.61 -22.02 -7.49
N HIS A 228 2.07 -20.78 -7.33
CA HIS A 228 2.13 -20.06 -6.04
C HIS A 228 1.30 -18.77 -6.00
N CYS A 229 0.75 -18.35 -7.15
CA CYS A 229 -0.03 -17.12 -7.23
C CYS A 229 -1.32 -17.30 -8.05
N THR A 230 -2.44 -16.80 -7.53
CA THR A 230 -3.73 -16.77 -8.21
C THR A 230 -4.24 -15.36 -8.39
N ILE A 231 -5.20 -15.18 -9.32
CA ILE A 231 -5.91 -13.92 -9.53
C ILE A 231 -7.42 -14.17 -9.38
N ALA A 232 -8.11 -13.27 -8.70
CA ALA A 232 -9.57 -13.26 -8.56
C ALA A 232 -10.15 -11.87 -8.82
N GLU A 233 -11.49 -11.77 -8.89
CA GLU A 233 -12.20 -10.51 -9.07
C GLU A 233 -12.79 -10.03 -7.75
N THR A 234 -12.61 -8.74 -7.44
CA THR A 234 -13.15 -8.07 -6.24
C THR A 234 -13.62 -6.67 -6.57
N GLU A 235 -14.44 -6.07 -5.71
CA GLU A 235 -14.87 -4.67 -5.86
C GLU A 235 -13.70 -3.69 -5.75
N HIS A 236 -12.79 -3.94 -4.79
CA HIS A 236 -11.55 -3.18 -4.61
C HIS A 236 -10.37 -4.13 -4.70
N PRO A 237 -9.49 -3.96 -5.69
CA PRO A 237 -8.29 -4.78 -5.85
C PRO A 237 -7.39 -4.74 -4.62
N TYR A 238 -6.79 -5.87 -4.31
CA TYR A 238 -5.79 -6.02 -3.26
C TYR A 238 -4.95 -7.29 -3.46
N THR A 239 -3.81 -7.33 -2.80
CA THR A 239 -2.97 -8.52 -2.67
C THR A 239 -3.03 -9.05 -1.25
N THR A 240 -3.16 -10.34 -1.10
CA THR A 240 -2.99 -11.05 0.17
C THR A 240 -2.05 -12.24 0.01
N ASN A 241 -1.36 -12.59 1.09
CA ASN A 241 -0.47 -13.75 1.12
C ASN A 241 -0.68 -14.54 2.42
N PHE A 242 -0.45 -15.83 2.35
CA PHE A 242 -0.47 -16.74 3.50
C PHE A 242 0.93 -17.26 3.81
N ASN A 243 1.77 -17.26 2.82
CA ASN A 243 3.23 -17.43 2.84
C ASN A 243 3.75 -17.15 1.42
N ASN A 244 5.06 -17.26 1.20
CA ASN A 244 5.68 -17.01 -0.10
C ASN A 244 5.36 -18.06 -1.20
N LYS A 245 4.50 -19.04 -0.92
CA LYS A 245 3.99 -20.05 -1.88
C LYS A 245 2.47 -20.03 -2.01
N ASP A 246 1.80 -19.10 -1.33
CA ASP A 246 0.37 -18.85 -1.48
C ASP A 246 0.11 -17.34 -1.41
N VAL A 247 0.23 -16.72 -2.60
CA VAL A 247 -0.02 -15.30 -2.83
C VAL A 247 -1.23 -15.16 -3.75
N ARG A 248 -2.14 -14.26 -3.41
CA ARG A 248 -3.39 -14.08 -4.15
C ARG A 248 -3.62 -12.62 -4.43
N ILE A 249 -3.61 -12.27 -5.72
CA ILE A 249 -3.93 -10.93 -6.19
C ILE A 249 -5.38 -10.85 -6.64
N THR A 250 -5.97 -9.67 -6.57
CA THR A 250 -7.31 -9.43 -7.08
C THR A 250 -7.32 -8.25 -8.03
N THR A 251 -8.35 -8.18 -8.87
CA THR A 251 -8.56 -7.06 -9.80
C THR A 251 -10.05 -6.74 -9.91
N HIS A 252 -10.37 -5.62 -10.54
CA HIS A 252 -11.74 -5.24 -10.91
C HIS A 252 -11.81 -4.92 -12.40
N TYR A 253 -12.90 -5.33 -13.06
CA TYR A 253 -13.10 -5.10 -14.48
C TYR A 253 -14.20 -4.07 -14.72
N HIS A 254 -13.86 -3.02 -15.46
CA HIS A 254 -14.82 -2.03 -15.96
C HIS A 254 -14.93 -2.14 -17.47
N GLU A 255 -16.16 -2.25 -18.00
CA GLU A 255 -16.36 -2.34 -19.45
C GLU A 255 -16.00 -1.06 -20.20
N ASP A 256 -15.93 0.06 -19.52
CA ASP A 256 -15.61 1.39 -20.06
C ASP A 256 -14.17 1.86 -19.77
N SER A 257 -13.31 1.00 -19.20
CA SER A 257 -11.92 1.36 -18.89
C SER A 257 -10.98 0.15 -18.92
N LEU A 258 -10.20 0.03 -20.00
CA LEU A 258 -9.13 -0.99 -20.07
C LEU A 258 -8.01 -0.71 -19.07
N ALA A 259 -7.64 0.55 -18.90
CA ALA A 259 -6.50 0.94 -18.06
C ALA A 259 -6.70 0.55 -16.59
N SER A 260 -7.93 0.55 -16.09
CA SER A 260 -8.25 0.21 -14.71
C SER A 260 -7.79 -1.20 -14.35
N SER A 261 -8.31 -2.23 -15.02
CA SER A 261 -7.92 -3.62 -14.73
C SER A 261 -6.47 -3.91 -15.09
N MET A 262 -5.96 -3.35 -16.19
CA MET A 262 -4.58 -3.54 -16.64
C MET A 262 -3.59 -3.07 -15.57
N TYR A 263 -3.73 -1.84 -15.08
CA TYR A 263 -2.80 -1.31 -14.07
C TYR A 263 -3.06 -1.87 -12.68
N SER A 264 -4.29 -2.26 -12.37
CA SER A 264 -4.59 -3.02 -11.15
C SER A 264 -3.81 -4.34 -11.11
N VAL A 265 -3.84 -5.13 -12.18
CA VAL A 265 -3.08 -6.40 -12.24
C VAL A 265 -1.57 -6.18 -12.13
N ILE A 266 -1.04 -5.12 -12.76
CA ILE A 266 0.39 -4.82 -12.67
C ILE A 266 0.77 -4.34 -11.25
N HIS A 267 -0.06 -3.51 -10.63
CA HIS A 267 0.12 -3.00 -9.27
C HIS A 267 0.10 -4.15 -8.26
N GLU A 268 -0.99 -4.92 -8.23
CA GLU A 268 -1.12 -6.07 -7.34
C GLU A 268 -0.08 -7.16 -7.65
N GLY A 269 0.29 -7.29 -8.93
CA GLY A 269 1.41 -8.12 -9.35
C GLY A 269 2.74 -7.70 -8.73
N GLY A 270 2.99 -6.39 -8.57
CA GLY A 270 4.18 -5.86 -7.88
C GLY A 270 4.23 -6.27 -6.42
N HIS A 271 3.11 -6.12 -5.69
CA HIS A 271 2.96 -6.64 -4.33
C HIS A 271 3.16 -8.15 -4.26
N GLY A 272 2.54 -8.88 -5.21
CA GLY A 272 2.64 -10.33 -5.28
C GLY A 272 4.06 -10.82 -5.55
N ILE A 273 4.81 -10.16 -6.43
CA ILE A 273 6.21 -10.49 -6.72
C ILE A 273 7.09 -10.30 -5.47
N TYR A 274 6.80 -9.28 -4.67
CA TYR A 274 7.51 -9.09 -3.40
C TYR A 274 7.30 -10.28 -2.46
N GLU A 275 6.06 -10.62 -2.19
CA GLU A 275 5.72 -11.71 -1.27
C GLU A 275 6.23 -13.08 -1.75
N LEU A 276 6.15 -13.37 -3.06
CA LEU A 276 6.73 -14.57 -3.67
C LEU A 276 8.26 -14.63 -3.55
N GLY A 277 8.92 -13.47 -3.42
CA GLY A 277 10.37 -13.34 -3.32
C GLY A 277 10.93 -13.42 -1.91
N CYS A 278 10.09 -13.44 -0.86
CA CYS A 278 10.52 -13.60 0.53
C CYS A 278 11.19 -14.96 0.77
N ASP A 279 12.24 -15.01 1.60
CA ASP A 279 12.95 -16.27 1.89
C ASP A 279 12.08 -17.23 2.72
N ASP A 280 12.17 -18.52 2.40
CA ASP A 280 11.44 -19.61 3.09
C ASP A 280 11.71 -19.65 4.61
N CYS A 281 12.88 -19.18 5.06
CA CYS A 281 13.29 -19.22 6.46
C CYS A 281 12.41 -18.34 7.37
N TYR A 282 11.69 -17.37 6.81
CA TYR A 282 10.80 -16.48 7.56
C TYR A 282 9.35 -16.95 7.61
N ASN A 283 8.97 -17.96 6.81
CA ASN A 283 7.60 -18.47 6.82
C ASN A 283 7.15 -18.87 8.21
N TYR A 284 5.93 -18.49 8.57
CA TYR A 284 5.28 -18.77 9.86
C TYR A 284 5.93 -18.10 11.08
N SER A 285 6.88 -17.18 10.90
CA SER A 285 7.41 -16.32 11.96
C SER A 285 6.83 -14.89 11.86
N ASN A 286 7.09 -14.08 12.87
CA ASN A 286 6.74 -12.66 12.87
C ASN A 286 7.61 -11.82 11.92
N LEU A 287 8.58 -12.43 11.25
CA LEU A 287 9.39 -11.82 10.20
C LEU A 287 8.88 -12.13 8.78
N ALA A 288 7.78 -12.89 8.63
CA ALA A 288 7.20 -13.20 7.33
C ALA A 288 6.56 -11.96 6.68
N GLY A 289 6.62 -11.92 5.34
CA GLY A 289 6.02 -10.85 4.54
C GLY A 289 6.91 -9.61 4.38
N GLY A 290 6.41 -8.62 3.64
CA GLY A 290 7.17 -7.40 3.31
C GLY A 290 7.47 -6.51 4.51
N ALA A 291 8.58 -5.76 4.46
CA ALA A 291 9.19 -5.05 5.59
C ALA A 291 8.33 -3.90 6.15
N SER A 292 7.55 -3.22 5.30
CA SER A 292 6.66 -2.12 5.68
C SER A 292 5.69 -1.78 4.56
N MET A 293 4.71 -0.90 4.87
CA MET A 293 3.76 -0.42 3.87
C MET A 293 4.45 0.38 2.76
N SER A 294 5.44 1.23 3.06
CA SER A 294 6.15 2.01 2.03
C SER A 294 7.06 1.14 1.17
N ILE A 295 7.78 0.18 1.76
CA ILE A 295 8.60 -0.77 0.97
C ILE A 295 7.68 -1.63 0.10
N HIS A 296 6.54 -2.08 0.60
CA HIS A 296 5.56 -2.86 -0.14
C HIS A 296 4.97 -2.05 -1.31
N GLU A 297 4.55 -0.82 -1.06
CA GLU A 297 4.04 0.08 -2.09
C GLU A 297 5.13 0.48 -3.10
N SER A 298 6.41 0.46 -2.68
CA SER A 298 7.49 0.72 -3.62
C SER A 298 7.58 -0.35 -4.71
N GLN A 299 7.20 -1.59 -4.41
CA GLN A 299 7.18 -2.68 -5.38
C GLN A 299 5.98 -2.55 -6.33
N SER A 300 4.78 -2.29 -5.81
CA SER A 300 3.59 -2.08 -6.63
C SER A 300 3.74 -0.89 -7.57
N ARG A 301 4.19 0.26 -7.05
CA ARG A 301 4.40 1.47 -7.85
C ARG A 301 5.57 1.34 -8.82
N PHE A 302 6.60 0.60 -8.45
CA PHE A 302 7.70 0.31 -9.38
C PHE A 302 7.19 -0.45 -10.61
N PHE A 303 6.44 -1.53 -10.39
CA PHE A 303 5.87 -2.30 -11.50
C PHE A 303 4.78 -1.54 -12.25
N GLU A 304 3.91 -0.82 -11.57
CA GLU A 304 2.83 -0.04 -12.20
C GLU A 304 3.38 1.13 -13.02
N ASN A 305 4.15 2.02 -12.40
CA ASN A 305 4.50 3.32 -12.97
C ASN A 305 5.82 3.31 -13.72
N ILE A 306 6.87 2.72 -13.13
CA ILE A 306 8.22 2.74 -13.71
C ILE A 306 8.33 1.70 -14.83
N VAL A 307 7.85 0.48 -14.59
CA VAL A 307 7.86 -0.60 -15.58
C VAL A 307 6.64 -0.51 -16.50
N GLY A 308 5.45 -0.66 -15.96
CA GLY A 308 4.18 -0.83 -16.69
C GLY A 308 3.80 0.36 -17.57
N ARG A 309 4.17 1.57 -17.16
CA ARG A 309 3.94 2.80 -17.93
C ARG A 309 5.16 3.22 -18.75
N SER A 310 6.23 2.40 -18.78
CA SER A 310 7.38 2.68 -19.65
C SER A 310 7.06 2.42 -21.12
N ARG A 311 7.74 3.15 -22.01
CA ARG A 311 7.56 2.94 -23.47
C ARG A 311 7.95 1.52 -23.91
N PRO A 312 9.08 0.93 -23.44
CA PRO A 312 9.43 -0.45 -23.77
C PRO A 312 8.41 -1.50 -23.33
N PHE A 313 7.83 -1.33 -22.13
CA PHE A 313 6.77 -2.24 -21.66
C PHE A 313 5.48 -2.07 -22.49
N CYS A 314 5.06 -0.85 -22.77
CA CYS A 314 3.95 -0.59 -23.69
C CYS A 314 4.17 -1.24 -25.05
N GLN A 315 5.39 -1.13 -25.62
CA GLN A 315 5.74 -1.79 -26.88
C GLN A 315 5.61 -3.32 -26.79
N MET A 316 6.00 -3.92 -25.69
CA MET A 316 5.92 -5.35 -25.47
C MET A 316 4.47 -5.88 -25.40
N ILE A 317 3.58 -5.17 -24.68
CA ILE A 317 2.20 -5.62 -24.46
C ILE A 317 1.24 -5.18 -25.58
N PHE A 318 1.52 -4.10 -26.31
CA PHE A 318 0.62 -3.50 -27.30
C PHE A 318 0.13 -4.46 -28.37
N PRO A 319 0.95 -5.36 -28.95
CA PRO A 319 0.47 -6.37 -29.91
C PRO A 319 -0.67 -7.22 -29.36
N LYS A 320 -0.57 -7.65 -28.10
CA LYS A 320 -1.62 -8.46 -27.45
C LYS A 320 -2.87 -7.65 -27.13
N VAL A 321 -2.71 -6.42 -26.67
CA VAL A 321 -3.84 -5.49 -26.47
C VAL A 321 -4.60 -5.30 -27.78
N LYS A 322 -3.88 -5.06 -28.90
CA LYS A 322 -4.49 -4.83 -30.22
C LYS A 322 -5.12 -6.10 -30.80
N GLU A 323 -4.57 -7.29 -30.53
CA GLU A 323 -5.17 -8.58 -30.88
C GLU A 323 -6.55 -8.77 -30.20
N LEU A 324 -6.63 -8.48 -28.91
CA LEU A 324 -7.84 -8.65 -28.12
C LEU A 324 -8.90 -7.57 -28.39
N PHE A 325 -8.47 -6.33 -28.66
CA PHE A 325 -9.33 -5.14 -28.78
C PHE A 325 -9.12 -4.38 -30.09
N PRO A 326 -9.23 -5.02 -31.26
CA PRO A 326 -8.90 -4.40 -32.55
C PRO A 326 -9.80 -3.22 -32.89
N GLU A 327 -11.11 -3.27 -32.55
CA GLU A 327 -12.06 -2.18 -32.84
C GLU A 327 -11.81 -0.94 -31.96
N GLN A 328 -11.45 -1.16 -30.69
CA GLN A 328 -11.17 -0.09 -29.75
C GLN A 328 -9.89 0.67 -30.11
N LEU A 329 -8.90 -0.06 -30.66
CA LEU A 329 -7.58 0.42 -31.02
C LEU A 329 -7.40 0.64 -32.53
N GLU A 330 -8.50 0.78 -33.28
CA GLU A 330 -8.42 1.14 -34.68
C GLU A 330 -7.76 2.51 -34.86
N GLY A 331 -6.70 2.58 -35.67
CA GLY A 331 -5.92 3.80 -35.89
C GLY A 331 -4.98 4.19 -34.74
N VAL A 332 -4.97 3.43 -33.65
CA VAL A 332 -4.05 3.65 -32.51
C VAL A 332 -2.74 2.91 -32.76
N ASP A 333 -1.64 3.63 -32.62
CA ASP A 333 -0.28 3.05 -32.58
C ASP A 333 0.27 2.98 -31.15
N VAL A 334 1.46 2.43 -31.00
CA VAL A 334 2.09 2.23 -29.69
C VAL A 334 2.49 3.55 -29.03
N ASP A 335 2.83 4.58 -29.80
CA ASP A 335 3.19 5.89 -29.25
C ASP A 335 1.97 6.63 -28.73
N MET A 336 0.85 6.53 -29.42
CA MET A 336 -0.45 7.02 -28.94
C MET A 336 -0.85 6.30 -27.65
N PHE A 337 -0.71 4.97 -27.63
CA PHE A 337 -1.02 4.17 -26.44
C PHE A 337 -0.15 4.56 -25.25
N TYR A 338 1.19 4.62 -25.45
CA TYR A 338 2.14 5.05 -24.40
C TYR A 338 1.82 6.44 -23.86
N ARG A 339 1.52 7.40 -24.73
CA ARG A 339 1.15 8.76 -24.32
C ARG A 339 -0.15 8.77 -23.52
N ALA A 340 -1.17 8.04 -23.98
CA ALA A 340 -2.49 8.01 -23.36
C ALA A 340 -2.44 7.44 -21.94
N VAL A 341 -1.73 6.32 -21.70
CA VAL A 341 -1.61 5.71 -20.38
C VAL A 341 -0.76 6.50 -19.38
N ASN A 342 -0.02 7.51 -19.89
CA ASN A 342 0.79 8.41 -19.06
C ASN A 342 0.22 9.85 -19.04
N LYS A 343 -1.00 10.06 -19.56
CA LYS A 343 -1.64 11.37 -19.52
C LYS A 343 -1.74 11.87 -18.08
N ALA A 344 -1.33 13.12 -17.84
CA ALA A 344 -1.44 13.79 -16.55
C ALA A 344 -2.40 14.96 -16.60
N GLN A 345 -3.28 15.03 -15.62
CA GLN A 345 -4.24 16.12 -15.44
C GLN A 345 -4.77 16.14 -14.00
N PRO A 346 -5.13 17.30 -13.44
CA PRO A 346 -5.80 17.33 -12.15
C PRO A 346 -7.09 16.52 -12.16
N SER A 347 -7.32 15.74 -11.13
CA SER A 347 -8.52 14.94 -10.94
C SER A 347 -9.05 15.08 -9.51
N LEU A 348 -10.32 14.72 -9.27
CA LEU A 348 -10.92 14.78 -7.94
C LEU A 348 -10.59 13.55 -7.10
N ILE A 349 -10.57 12.37 -7.71
CA ILE A 349 -10.51 11.09 -7.01
C ILE A 349 -9.06 10.58 -6.99
N ARG A 350 -8.52 10.34 -5.79
CA ARG A 350 -7.14 9.90 -5.58
C ARG A 350 -6.83 8.58 -6.30
N THR A 351 -7.72 7.61 -6.22
CA THR A 351 -7.51 6.29 -6.85
C THR A 351 -7.47 6.32 -8.37
N GLU A 352 -8.02 7.39 -8.97
CA GLU A 352 -8.02 7.64 -10.43
C GLU A 352 -6.93 8.63 -10.85
N ALA A 353 -6.12 9.13 -9.89
CA ALA A 353 -5.08 10.11 -10.17
C ALA A 353 -3.93 9.49 -10.95
N ASP A 354 -3.40 10.25 -11.91
CA ASP A 354 -2.22 9.89 -12.68
C ASP A 354 -0.93 9.95 -11.83
N GLU A 355 0.15 9.41 -12.36
CA GLU A 355 1.43 9.30 -11.66
C GLU A 355 1.99 10.66 -11.20
N LEU A 356 1.81 11.73 -11.98
CA LEU A 356 2.30 13.06 -11.62
C LEU A 356 1.52 13.68 -10.47
N THR A 357 0.19 13.54 -10.49
CA THR A 357 -0.69 14.21 -9.52
C THR A 357 -0.97 13.38 -8.28
N TYR A 358 -0.74 12.07 -8.30
CA TYR A 358 -1.06 11.16 -7.19
C TYR A 358 -0.47 11.60 -5.85
N CYS A 359 0.79 12.01 -5.83
CA CYS A 359 1.43 12.45 -4.58
C CYS A 359 0.84 13.75 -4.02
N LEU A 360 0.25 14.60 -4.85
CA LEU A 360 -0.48 15.80 -4.36
C LEU A 360 -1.72 15.39 -3.58
N HIS A 361 -2.44 14.36 -4.02
CA HIS A 361 -3.58 13.82 -3.28
C HIS A 361 -3.15 13.24 -1.92
N VAL A 362 -2.04 12.53 -1.88
CA VAL A 362 -1.48 11.98 -0.63
C VAL A 362 -1.07 13.11 0.31
N MET A 363 -0.40 14.13 -0.20
CA MET A 363 0.04 15.30 0.55
C MET A 363 -1.14 16.04 1.20
N ILE A 364 -2.26 16.20 0.50
CA ILE A 364 -3.47 16.81 1.05
C ILE A 364 -3.93 16.04 2.30
N ARG A 365 -3.96 14.71 2.24
CA ARG A 365 -4.35 13.87 3.40
C ARG A 365 -3.36 14.00 4.55
N TYR A 366 -2.08 13.99 4.26
CA TYR A 366 -1.03 14.20 5.26
C TYR A 366 -1.18 15.53 5.99
N GLU A 367 -1.40 16.63 5.26
CA GLU A 367 -1.63 17.96 5.85
C GLU A 367 -2.90 17.99 6.73
N MET A 368 -3.96 17.31 6.29
CA MET A 368 -5.20 17.19 7.05
C MET A 368 -4.99 16.40 8.35
N GLU A 369 -4.38 15.22 8.25
CA GLU A 369 -4.14 14.35 9.42
C GLU A 369 -3.23 15.00 10.44
N LYS A 370 -2.15 15.64 9.99
CA LYS A 370 -1.25 16.41 10.84
C LYS A 370 -1.99 17.45 11.67
N GLN A 371 -2.88 18.23 11.05
CA GLN A 371 -3.68 19.24 11.71
C GLN A 371 -4.76 18.64 12.62
N LEU A 372 -5.44 17.57 12.18
CA LEU A 372 -6.45 16.86 12.98
C LEU A 372 -5.83 16.31 14.26
N ILE A 373 -4.70 15.61 14.17
CA ILE A 373 -4.05 15.03 15.35
C ILE A 373 -3.44 16.11 16.26
N ALA A 374 -2.91 17.20 15.72
CA ALA A 374 -2.45 18.33 16.51
C ALA A 374 -3.60 19.12 17.17
N GLY A 375 -4.85 18.98 16.70
CA GLY A 375 -6.01 19.72 17.19
C GLY A 375 -6.12 21.14 16.66
N THR A 376 -5.35 21.49 15.66
CA THR A 376 -5.41 22.82 15.00
C THR A 376 -6.51 22.90 13.94
N LEU A 377 -6.99 21.76 13.44
CA LEU A 377 -8.16 21.64 12.58
C LEU A 377 -9.29 20.94 13.36
N GLN A 378 -10.46 21.56 13.38
CA GLN A 378 -11.66 20.94 13.93
C GLN A 378 -12.31 20.05 12.85
N VAL A 379 -12.89 18.91 13.25
CA VAL A 379 -13.53 18.00 12.30
C VAL A 379 -14.64 18.67 11.49
N ALA A 380 -15.37 19.61 12.08
CA ALA A 380 -16.39 20.38 11.36
C ALA A 380 -15.85 21.20 10.18
N ASP A 381 -14.56 21.56 10.21
CA ASP A 381 -13.90 22.40 9.20
C ASP A 381 -13.18 21.55 8.12
N VAL A 382 -13.20 20.23 8.25
CA VAL A 382 -12.55 19.28 7.31
C VAL A 382 -12.95 19.53 5.85
N PRO A 383 -14.24 19.68 5.48
CA PRO A 383 -14.60 19.94 4.08
C PRO A 383 -14.01 21.24 3.54
N ALA A 384 -14.01 22.30 4.35
CA ALA A 384 -13.49 23.62 3.94
C ALA A 384 -11.97 23.59 3.72
N GLU A 385 -11.22 22.96 4.63
CA GLU A 385 -9.77 22.83 4.52
C GLU A 385 -9.38 21.89 3.36
N TRP A 386 -10.13 20.79 3.17
CA TRP A 386 -9.96 19.91 2.02
C TRP A 386 -10.08 20.68 0.71
N ASN A 387 -11.15 21.44 0.53
CA ASN A 387 -11.38 22.22 -0.68
C ASN A 387 -10.31 23.31 -0.88
N ARG A 388 -9.79 23.90 0.20
CA ARG A 388 -8.70 24.86 0.14
C ARG A 388 -7.41 24.20 -0.40
N LEU A 389 -7.04 23.02 0.13
CA LEU A 389 -5.85 22.28 -0.30
C LEU A 389 -5.95 21.78 -1.73
N TYR A 390 -7.13 21.30 -2.17
CA TYR A 390 -7.36 20.89 -3.57
C TYR A 390 -7.17 22.05 -4.54
N ARG A 391 -7.68 23.24 -4.17
CA ARG A 391 -7.49 24.43 -4.98
C ARG A 391 -6.02 24.86 -5.04
N GLU A 392 -5.33 24.78 -3.90
CA GLU A 392 -3.92 25.19 -3.79
C GLU A 392 -2.99 24.21 -4.56
N TYR A 393 -3.17 22.90 -4.42
CA TYR A 393 -2.23 21.91 -4.96
C TYR A 393 -2.60 21.42 -6.35
N LEU A 394 -3.87 21.24 -6.63
CA LEU A 394 -4.36 20.69 -7.90
C LEU A 394 -5.00 21.75 -8.80
N GLY A 395 -5.31 22.93 -8.28
CA GLY A 395 -5.94 24.01 -9.05
C GLY A 395 -7.39 23.75 -9.45
N ILE A 396 -8.10 22.84 -8.76
CA ILE A 396 -9.48 22.46 -9.06
C ILE A 396 -10.41 22.69 -7.89
N GLU A 397 -11.69 22.94 -8.20
CA GLU A 397 -12.76 23.06 -7.21
C GLU A 397 -13.37 21.69 -6.91
N VAL A 398 -13.66 21.41 -5.64
CA VAL A 398 -14.33 20.19 -5.20
C VAL A 398 -15.84 20.46 -5.13
N PRO A 399 -16.66 19.80 -5.97
CA PRO A 399 -18.09 20.17 -6.06
C PRO A 399 -18.93 19.60 -4.93
N THR A 400 -18.51 18.47 -4.33
CA THR A 400 -19.27 17.75 -3.30
C THR A 400 -18.34 17.11 -2.29
N ASP A 401 -18.80 16.87 -1.06
CA ASP A 401 -18.01 16.14 -0.05
C ASP A 401 -17.83 14.67 -0.43
N ARG A 402 -18.73 14.11 -1.22
CA ARG A 402 -18.63 12.77 -1.80
C ARG A 402 -17.37 12.60 -2.66
N GLU A 403 -17.08 13.60 -3.51
CA GLU A 403 -15.89 13.66 -4.35
C GLU A 403 -14.69 14.32 -3.63
N GLY A 404 -14.95 14.88 -2.46
CA GLY A 404 -13.99 15.51 -1.56
C GLY A 404 -13.58 14.61 -0.40
N CYS A 405 -13.79 15.09 0.82
CA CYS A 405 -13.30 14.49 2.05
C CYS A 405 -13.94 13.13 2.41
N LEU A 406 -15.03 12.75 1.76
CA LEU A 406 -15.67 11.44 1.93
C LEU A 406 -15.20 10.38 0.91
N GLN A 407 -14.27 10.69 0.02
CA GLN A 407 -13.89 9.76 -1.05
C GLN A 407 -13.16 8.51 -0.56
N ASP A 408 -12.34 8.62 0.49
CA ASP A 408 -11.52 7.52 1.03
C ASP A 408 -12.13 6.91 2.30
N SER A 409 -12.06 5.60 2.44
CA SER A 409 -12.53 4.86 3.62
C SER A 409 -11.53 4.82 4.79
N HIS A 410 -10.30 5.25 4.58
CA HIS A 410 -9.20 5.12 5.54
C HIS A 410 -9.56 5.66 6.93
N TRP A 411 -10.07 6.88 7.01
CA TRP A 411 -10.41 7.49 8.28
C TRP A 411 -11.55 6.77 9.00
N SER A 412 -12.55 6.27 8.27
CA SER A 412 -13.63 5.48 8.88
C SER A 412 -13.14 4.13 9.42
N GLY A 413 -12.04 3.62 8.88
CA GLY A 413 -11.33 2.43 9.38
C GLY A 413 -10.25 2.73 10.42
N GLY A 414 -10.11 3.99 10.88
CA GLY A 414 -9.13 4.40 11.88
C GLY A 414 -7.69 4.51 11.37
N MET A 415 -7.47 4.44 10.05
CA MET A 415 -6.16 4.42 9.42
C MET A 415 -5.58 5.84 9.27
N ILE A 416 -5.21 6.47 10.37
CA ILE A 416 -4.55 7.78 10.41
C ILE A 416 -3.03 7.57 10.46
N GLY A 417 -2.27 8.24 9.59
CA GLY A 417 -0.83 8.05 9.41
C GLY A 417 -0.44 7.10 8.27
N TYR A 418 -1.42 6.48 7.61
CA TYR A 418 -1.19 5.52 6.52
C TYR A 418 -0.86 6.16 5.18
N PHE A 419 -1.53 7.26 4.82
CA PHE A 419 -1.42 7.88 3.48
C PHE A 419 0.01 8.20 3.02
N PRO A 420 0.93 8.67 3.87
CA PRO A 420 2.31 8.95 3.44
C PRO A 420 3.04 7.77 2.81
N SER A 421 2.71 6.53 3.21
CA SER A 421 3.30 5.30 2.66
C SER A 421 3.15 5.21 1.14
N TYR A 422 2.05 5.68 0.59
CA TYR A 422 1.79 5.69 -0.85
C TYR A 422 2.78 6.57 -1.64
N ALA A 423 3.08 7.76 -1.13
CA ALA A 423 4.02 8.68 -1.79
C ALA A 423 5.48 8.23 -1.58
N LEU A 424 5.81 7.77 -0.37
CA LEU A 424 7.13 7.21 -0.07
C LEU A 424 7.43 5.99 -0.93
N GLY A 425 6.46 5.10 -1.13
CA GLY A 425 6.62 3.94 -2.02
C GLY A 425 7.01 4.36 -3.43
N SER A 426 6.33 5.36 -4.01
CA SER A 426 6.69 5.90 -5.33
C SER A 426 8.12 6.46 -5.37
N ALA A 427 8.52 7.20 -4.32
CA ALA A 427 9.85 7.79 -4.23
C ALA A 427 10.95 6.74 -4.02
N TYR A 428 10.71 5.73 -3.20
CA TYR A 428 11.61 4.60 -3.01
C TYR A 428 11.83 3.84 -4.32
N GLY A 429 10.77 3.59 -5.09
CA GLY A 429 10.87 2.96 -6.40
C GLY A 429 11.78 3.74 -7.37
N ALA A 430 11.69 5.06 -7.40
CA ALA A 430 12.52 5.89 -8.26
C ALA A 430 14.01 5.85 -7.85
N GLN A 431 14.30 5.86 -6.54
CA GLN A 431 15.69 5.75 -6.08
C GLN A 431 16.25 4.34 -6.32
N MET A 432 15.44 3.27 -6.15
CA MET A 432 15.82 1.90 -6.53
C MET A 432 16.16 1.81 -8.02
N LEU A 433 15.35 2.44 -8.89
CA LEU A 433 15.64 2.51 -10.34
C LEU A 433 17.00 3.13 -10.63
N ALA A 434 17.37 4.20 -9.92
CA ALA A 434 18.66 4.86 -10.12
C ALA A 434 19.83 3.93 -9.76
N VAL A 435 19.72 3.17 -8.67
CA VAL A 435 20.73 2.15 -8.29
C VAL A 435 20.76 1.02 -9.31
N MET A 436 19.61 0.51 -9.74
CA MET A 436 19.53 -0.53 -10.78
C MET A 436 20.18 -0.07 -12.10
N LYS A 437 19.94 1.16 -12.53
CA LYS A 437 20.58 1.71 -13.74
C LYS A 437 22.10 1.76 -13.62
N HIS A 438 22.62 2.04 -12.44
CA HIS A 438 24.05 2.03 -12.20
C HIS A 438 24.65 0.61 -12.26
N GLU A 439 23.94 -0.40 -11.74
CA GLU A 439 24.44 -1.78 -11.62
C GLU A 439 24.15 -2.64 -12.85
N LEU A 440 22.96 -2.50 -13.44
CA LEU A 440 22.45 -3.34 -14.53
C LEU A 440 22.43 -2.64 -15.90
N GLY A 441 22.67 -1.33 -15.95
CA GLY A 441 22.45 -0.52 -17.15
C GLY A 441 20.96 -0.25 -17.41
N ASP A 442 20.58 -0.10 -18.68
CA ASP A 442 19.20 0.20 -19.07
C ASP A 442 18.28 -1.03 -19.02
N VAL A 443 18.00 -1.51 -17.80
CA VAL A 443 17.16 -2.69 -17.57
C VAL A 443 15.72 -2.49 -18.05
N ILE A 444 15.20 -1.25 -17.98
CA ILE A 444 13.86 -0.92 -18.49
C ILE A 444 13.84 -0.92 -20.01
N GLY A 445 14.86 -0.34 -20.66
CA GLY A 445 14.97 -0.33 -22.13
C GLY A 445 15.02 -1.74 -22.74
N THR A 446 15.55 -2.71 -22.01
CA THR A 446 15.68 -4.11 -22.43
C THR A 446 14.62 -5.04 -21.86
N ILE A 447 13.48 -4.51 -21.38
CA ILE A 447 12.47 -5.28 -20.63
C ILE A 447 11.97 -6.50 -21.40
N ALA A 448 11.75 -6.39 -22.70
CA ALA A 448 11.32 -7.47 -23.57
C ALA A 448 12.44 -8.48 -23.92
N GLU A 449 13.70 -8.14 -23.68
CA GLU A 449 14.91 -8.90 -24.05
C GLU A 449 15.58 -9.54 -22.81
N GLY A 450 14.79 -9.88 -21.79
CA GLY A 450 15.27 -10.44 -20.52
C GLY A 450 15.53 -9.41 -19.42
N GLY A 451 15.21 -8.12 -19.65
CA GLY A 451 15.29 -7.07 -18.63
C GLY A 451 14.37 -7.34 -17.43
N MET A 452 13.19 -7.93 -17.67
CA MET A 452 12.24 -8.29 -16.60
C MET A 452 12.85 -9.30 -15.63
N GLU A 453 13.51 -10.35 -16.13
CA GLU A 453 14.17 -11.34 -15.28
C GLU A 453 15.30 -10.71 -14.45
N LYS A 454 16.13 -9.87 -15.06
CA LYS A 454 17.23 -9.18 -14.36
C LYS A 454 16.71 -8.23 -13.26
N LEU A 455 15.65 -7.49 -13.57
CA LEU A 455 15.00 -6.59 -12.65
C LEU A 455 14.42 -7.35 -11.44
N LYS A 456 13.68 -8.44 -11.69
CA LYS A 456 13.12 -9.29 -10.62
C LYS A 456 14.23 -9.95 -9.79
N ALA A 457 15.30 -10.42 -10.42
CA ALA A 457 16.44 -11.01 -9.72
C ALA A 457 17.12 -9.99 -8.80
N TRP A 458 17.30 -8.75 -9.26
CA TRP A 458 17.87 -7.67 -8.45
C TRP A 458 16.97 -7.34 -7.25
N LEU A 459 15.66 -7.13 -7.46
CA LEU A 459 14.69 -6.89 -6.39
C LEU A 459 14.65 -8.07 -5.40
N GLY A 460 14.67 -9.29 -5.92
CA GLY A 460 14.70 -10.51 -5.12
C GLY A 460 15.92 -10.57 -4.18
N GLU A 461 17.13 -10.30 -4.71
CA GLU A 461 18.36 -10.36 -3.94
C GLU A 461 18.48 -9.21 -2.93
N HIS A 462 18.09 -7.99 -3.31
CA HIS A 462 18.36 -6.81 -2.51
C HIS A 462 17.22 -6.42 -1.56
N ILE A 463 15.96 -6.74 -1.90
CA ILE A 463 14.78 -6.34 -1.14
C ILE A 463 13.97 -7.56 -0.66
N HIS A 464 13.47 -8.38 -1.61
CA HIS A 464 12.39 -9.32 -1.31
C HIS A 464 12.82 -10.41 -0.34
N ARG A 465 13.98 -11.02 -0.55
CA ARG A 465 14.48 -12.13 0.28
C ARG A 465 14.63 -11.80 1.76
N HIS A 466 14.68 -10.52 2.10
CA HIS A 466 14.90 -10.07 3.48
C HIS A 466 13.60 -9.99 4.30
N ALA A 467 12.43 -10.05 3.65
CA ALA A 467 11.15 -9.97 4.34
C ALA A 467 11.13 -8.84 5.39
N CYS A 468 10.67 -9.09 6.63
CA CYS A 468 10.70 -8.14 7.76
C CYS A 468 11.98 -8.17 8.60
N PHE A 469 13.04 -8.82 8.14
CA PHE A 469 14.27 -8.98 8.94
C PHE A 469 14.91 -7.64 9.30
N TYR A 470 15.07 -6.75 8.34
CA TYR A 470 15.55 -5.39 8.59
C TYR A 470 14.39 -4.44 8.85
N LYS A 471 14.64 -3.39 9.64
CA LYS A 471 13.73 -2.24 9.70
C LYS A 471 13.65 -1.57 8.33
N PRO A 472 12.51 -0.96 7.95
CA PRO A 472 12.32 -0.42 6.61
C PRO A 472 13.41 0.56 6.18
N GLY A 473 13.71 1.55 7.03
CA GLY A 473 14.76 2.53 6.76
C GLY A 473 16.16 1.90 6.66
N GLU A 474 16.45 0.89 7.48
CA GLU A 474 17.71 0.14 7.40
C GLU A 474 17.80 -0.66 6.09
N LEU A 475 16.74 -1.40 5.71
CA LEU A 475 16.71 -2.13 4.46
C LEU A 475 16.95 -1.19 3.28
N PHE A 476 16.23 -0.08 3.25
CA PHE A 476 16.34 0.89 2.17
C PHE A 476 17.76 1.51 2.09
N GLU A 477 18.32 1.95 3.24
CA GLU A 477 19.65 2.57 3.29
C GLU A 477 20.77 1.60 2.88
N ARG A 478 20.64 0.32 3.22
CA ARG A 478 21.60 -0.73 2.81
C ARG A 478 21.67 -0.89 1.29
N VAL A 479 20.56 -0.75 0.62
CA VAL A 479 20.42 -0.99 -0.83
C VAL A 479 20.63 0.30 -1.64
N CYS A 480 20.00 1.38 -1.19
CA CYS A 480 19.89 2.61 -1.97
C CYS A 480 20.67 3.79 -1.38
N GLY A 481 21.30 3.61 -0.19
CA GLY A 481 21.84 4.73 0.57
C GLY A 481 20.74 5.57 1.23
N LYS A 482 21.08 6.73 1.75
CA LYS A 482 20.10 7.61 2.39
C LYS A 482 19.00 8.00 1.42
N PHE A 483 17.78 8.04 1.92
CA PHE A 483 16.64 8.49 1.15
C PHE A 483 16.83 9.95 0.68
N ASP A 484 16.59 10.18 -0.61
CA ASP A 484 16.65 11.50 -1.25
C ASP A 484 15.51 11.64 -2.25
N ALA A 485 14.57 12.51 -1.93
CA ALA A 485 13.40 12.81 -2.76
C ALA A 485 13.78 13.28 -4.18
N LYS A 486 15.01 13.76 -4.37
CA LYS A 486 15.50 14.25 -5.65
C LYS A 486 15.44 13.18 -6.75
N TYR A 487 15.67 11.91 -6.45
CA TYR A 487 15.55 10.84 -7.45
C TYR A 487 14.15 10.76 -8.04
N PHE A 488 13.12 10.93 -7.21
CA PHE A 488 11.73 10.89 -7.67
C PHE A 488 11.34 12.18 -8.41
N THR A 489 11.74 13.35 -7.91
CA THR A 489 11.45 14.62 -8.57
C THR A 489 12.15 14.75 -9.92
N ASP A 490 13.40 14.26 -10.05
CA ASP A 490 14.13 14.20 -11.31
C ASP A 490 13.44 13.23 -12.29
N TYR A 491 13.07 12.03 -11.82
CA TYR A 491 12.34 11.04 -12.62
C TYR A 491 11.02 11.61 -13.20
N LEU A 492 10.19 12.22 -12.36
CA LEU A 492 8.94 12.85 -12.82
C LEU A 492 9.21 13.99 -13.80
N THR A 493 10.19 14.84 -13.50
CA THR A 493 10.55 15.97 -14.36
C THR A 493 11.02 15.50 -15.73
N GLU A 494 11.91 14.52 -15.79
CA GLU A 494 12.41 13.93 -17.03
C GLU A 494 11.26 13.32 -17.85
N LYS A 495 10.47 12.42 -17.21
CA LYS A 495 9.38 11.71 -17.87
C LYS A 495 8.35 12.66 -18.48
N PHE A 496 7.84 13.60 -17.68
CA PHE A 496 6.77 14.49 -18.15
C PHE A 496 7.28 15.60 -19.08
N THR A 497 8.55 16.03 -18.96
CA THR A 497 9.17 16.93 -19.94
C THR A 497 9.25 16.27 -21.31
N VAL A 498 9.71 15.01 -21.38
CA VAL A 498 9.78 14.27 -22.65
C VAL A 498 8.38 13.99 -23.20
N LEU A 499 7.44 13.53 -22.36
CA LEU A 499 6.09 13.17 -22.77
C LEU A 499 5.29 14.34 -23.37
N TYR A 500 5.44 15.54 -22.81
CA TYR A 500 4.69 16.75 -23.19
C TYR A 500 5.51 17.75 -24.01
N HIS A 501 6.80 17.45 -24.31
CA HIS A 501 7.72 18.33 -25.07
C HIS A 501 7.86 19.73 -24.43
N LEU A 502 8.08 19.76 -23.09
CA LEU A 502 8.17 20.98 -22.28
C LEU A 502 9.53 21.69 -22.41
#